data_d531c49b2a529d1ec2ecb0f05bffc44a
#
_entry.id   d531c49b2a529d1ec2ecb0f05bffc44a
#
_cell.length_a   1.000
_cell.length_b   1.000
_cell.length_c   1.000
_cell.angle_alpha   90.00
_cell.angle_beta   90.00
_cell.angle_gamma   90.00
#
_symmetry.space_group_name_H-M   'P 1'
#
loop_
_entity.id
_entity.type
_entity.pdbx_description
1 polymer ?
#
loop_
_entity_poly.entity_id
_entity_poly.type
_entity_poly.pdbx_seq_one_letter_code
_entity_poly.pdbx_strand_id
1 'polypeptide(L)'
;MVFPKTVWLVIAAALLISSIGFKKYVWFISLGYGFSIAGIGILLLALYGGRLTVGTAICCVLFVLYGFRLGGYLLYREVKSSAYNSKMKTEIKDGKSMTFGVKCAIWVTCALLYALQVTPVFYRLANDAGTDAWCIVGAVIMLFGVCFESAADIQK
;
A
#
# COMPACT_ATOMS: atom_id res chain seq x y z
N MET A 1 -1.51 16.85 21.05
CA MET A 1 -1.54 16.05 19.82
C MET A 1 -2.76 15.16 19.90
N VAL A 2 -3.80 15.46 19.12
CA VAL A 2 -5.04 14.65 19.11
C VAL A 2 -4.93 13.69 17.94
N PHE A 3 -5.08 12.40 18.21
CA PHE A 3 -5.13 11.38 17.16
C PHE A 3 -6.39 11.61 16.32
N PRO A 4 -6.28 11.94 15.04
CA PRO A 4 -7.44 12.29 14.24
C PRO A 4 -8.36 11.07 14.09
N LYS A 5 -9.67 11.26 14.33
CA LYS A 5 -10.66 10.19 14.21
C LYS A 5 -10.68 9.52 12.84
N THR A 6 -10.20 10.23 11.83
CA THR A 6 -10.05 9.74 10.44
C THR A 6 -9.02 8.61 10.28
N VAL A 7 -8.16 8.34 11.29
CA VAL A 7 -7.25 7.19 11.27
C VAL A 7 -8.00 5.87 11.11
N TRP A 8 -9.20 5.77 11.71
CA TRP A 8 -10.02 4.57 11.60
C TRP A 8 -10.50 4.32 10.16
N LEU A 9 -10.69 5.38 9.37
CA LEU A 9 -11.03 5.25 7.94
C LEU A 9 -9.83 4.71 7.14
N VAL A 10 -8.62 5.14 7.47
CA VAL A 10 -7.38 4.63 6.84
C VAL A 10 -7.20 3.15 7.16
N ILE A 11 -7.37 2.77 8.43
CA ILE A 11 -7.29 1.36 8.86
C ILE A 11 -8.39 0.53 8.20
N ALA A 12 -9.62 1.02 8.16
CA ALA A 12 -10.74 0.33 7.52
C ALA A 12 -10.49 0.13 6.02
N ALA A 13 -9.98 1.14 5.32
CA ALA A 13 -9.61 1.02 3.91
C ALA A 13 -8.51 -0.04 3.70
N ALA A 14 -7.46 -0.04 4.54
CA ALA A 14 -6.42 -1.05 4.51
C ALA A 14 -6.97 -2.46 4.72
N LEU A 15 -7.84 -2.66 5.72
CA LEU A 15 -8.49 -3.94 6.01
C LEU A 15 -9.37 -4.41 4.84
N LEU A 16 -10.22 -3.52 4.31
CA LEU A 16 -11.13 -3.86 3.22
C LEU A 16 -10.36 -4.27 1.96
N ILE A 17 -9.37 -3.48 1.54
CA ILE A 17 -8.64 -3.73 0.31
C ILE A 17 -7.74 -4.97 0.47
N SER A 18 -7.03 -5.12 1.59
CA SER A 18 -6.17 -6.27 1.83
C SER A 18 -6.93 -7.58 2.03
N SER A 19 -8.26 -7.55 2.25
CA SER A 19 -9.10 -8.75 2.37
C SER A 19 -9.05 -9.66 1.13
N ILE A 20 -8.61 -9.17 -0.03
CA ILE A 20 -8.34 -9.97 -1.22
C ILE A 20 -7.39 -11.15 -0.93
N GLY A 21 -6.53 -11.03 0.07
CA GLY A 21 -5.61 -12.06 0.53
C GLY A 21 -6.28 -13.32 1.09
N PHE A 22 -7.57 -13.29 1.45
CA PHE A 22 -8.30 -14.49 1.84
C PHE A 22 -8.46 -15.50 0.70
N LYS A 23 -8.40 -15.07 -0.56
CA LYS A 23 -8.43 -15.95 -1.73
C LYS A 23 -7.11 -16.72 -1.89
N LYS A 24 -5.98 -16.02 -1.75
CA LYS A 24 -4.63 -16.59 -1.72
C LYS A 24 -3.82 -15.84 -0.67
N TYR A 25 -3.27 -16.55 0.29
CA TYR A 25 -2.60 -15.92 1.43
C TYR A 25 -1.46 -14.97 1.03
N VAL A 26 -0.74 -15.30 -0.04
CA VAL A 26 0.33 -14.44 -0.59
C VAL A 26 -0.21 -13.07 -1.03
N TRP A 27 -1.48 -12.98 -1.40
CA TRP A 27 -2.11 -11.74 -1.82
C TRP A 27 -2.27 -10.73 -0.67
N PHE A 28 -2.22 -11.17 0.60
CA PHE A 28 -2.15 -10.22 1.70
C PHE A 28 -0.93 -9.32 1.56
N ILE A 29 0.24 -9.88 1.24
CA ILE A 29 1.51 -9.16 1.20
C ILE A 29 1.78 -8.55 -0.19
N SER A 30 1.29 -9.16 -1.27
CA SER A 30 1.54 -8.71 -2.64
C SER A 30 0.48 -7.73 -3.15
N LEU A 31 -0.61 -8.24 -3.68
CA LEU A 31 -1.69 -7.41 -4.25
C LEU A 31 -2.37 -6.53 -3.21
N GLY A 32 -2.58 -7.08 -2.00
CA GLY A 32 -3.15 -6.35 -0.88
C GLY A 32 -2.30 -5.14 -0.50
N TYR A 33 -0.98 -5.27 -0.50
CA TYR A 33 -0.06 -4.16 -0.25
C TYR A 33 -0.21 -3.05 -1.30
N GLY A 34 0.03 -3.35 -2.56
CA GLY A 34 -0.02 -2.35 -3.63
C GLY A 34 -1.35 -1.62 -3.69
N PHE A 35 -2.46 -2.37 -3.76
CA PHE A 35 -3.78 -1.76 -3.84
C PHE A 35 -4.22 -1.05 -2.56
N SER A 36 -3.78 -1.47 -1.37
CA SER A 36 -4.06 -0.74 -0.13
C SER A 36 -3.38 0.62 -0.10
N ILE A 37 -2.11 0.71 -0.49
CA ILE A 37 -1.40 1.99 -0.56
C ILE A 37 -2.06 2.92 -1.59
N ALA A 38 -2.42 2.42 -2.78
CA ALA A 38 -3.15 3.21 -3.77
C ALA A 38 -4.52 3.68 -3.25
N GLY A 39 -5.28 2.78 -2.66
CA GLY A 39 -6.61 3.09 -2.13
C GLY A 39 -6.58 4.08 -0.97
N ILE A 40 -5.60 3.96 -0.07
CA ILE A 40 -5.41 4.95 1.00
C ILE A 40 -4.98 6.29 0.41
N GLY A 41 -4.10 6.31 -0.59
CA GLY A 41 -3.72 7.54 -1.30
C GLY A 41 -4.94 8.27 -1.88
N ILE A 42 -5.84 7.55 -2.56
CA ILE A 42 -7.10 8.10 -3.08
C ILE A 42 -8.00 8.59 -1.95
N LEU A 43 -8.13 7.80 -0.87
CA LEU A 43 -8.93 8.17 0.31
C LEU A 43 -8.42 9.48 0.93
N LEU A 44 -7.11 9.65 1.07
CA LEU A 44 -6.52 10.88 1.61
C LEU A 44 -6.77 12.08 0.70
N LEU A 45 -6.65 11.91 -0.62
CA LEU A 45 -7.00 12.96 -1.59
C LEU A 45 -8.46 13.36 -1.48
N ALA A 46 -9.37 12.41 -1.30
CA ALA A 46 -10.80 12.68 -1.16
C ALA A 46 -11.17 13.35 0.16
N LEU A 47 -10.59 12.89 1.28
CA LEU A 47 -10.90 13.43 2.61
C LEU A 47 -10.32 14.81 2.85
N TYR A 48 -9.14 15.10 2.31
CA TYR A 48 -8.38 16.31 2.57
C TYR A 48 -8.22 17.22 1.34
N GLY A 49 -9.03 17.02 0.29
CA GLY A 49 -8.95 17.75 -0.98
C GLY A 49 -8.90 19.28 -0.85
N GLY A 50 -9.65 19.85 0.11
CA GLY A 50 -9.66 21.29 0.40
C GLY A 50 -8.49 21.80 1.28
N ARG A 51 -7.64 20.91 1.80
CA ARG A 51 -6.51 21.23 2.71
C ARG A 51 -5.17 20.72 2.21
N LEU A 52 -5.14 20.25 0.96
CA LEU A 52 -3.92 19.74 0.35
C LEU A 52 -2.91 20.87 0.13
N THR A 53 -1.71 20.66 0.65
CA THR A 53 -0.54 21.46 0.22
C THR A 53 0.12 20.77 -0.98
N VAL A 54 0.90 21.51 -1.75
CA VAL A 54 1.59 20.96 -2.94
C VAL A 54 2.41 19.71 -2.57
N GLY A 55 3.15 19.75 -1.46
CA GLY A 55 3.97 18.62 -1.01
C GLY A 55 3.14 17.40 -0.64
N THR A 56 2.06 17.57 0.13
CA THR A 56 1.20 16.44 0.53
C THR A 56 0.40 15.89 -0.64
N ALA A 57 -0.01 16.73 -1.59
CA ALA A 57 -0.66 16.30 -2.82
C ALA A 57 0.28 15.41 -3.66
N ILE A 58 1.54 15.83 -3.83
CA ILE A 58 2.56 15.02 -4.52
C ILE A 58 2.74 13.67 -3.82
N CYS A 59 2.86 13.63 -2.50
CA CYS A 59 3.00 12.37 -1.76
C CYS A 59 1.79 11.45 -1.96
N CYS A 60 0.57 11.98 -1.91
CA CYS A 60 -0.64 11.18 -2.14
C CYS A 60 -0.72 10.64 -3.57
N VAL A 61 -0.37 11.45 -4.57
CA VAL A 61 -0.29 11.01 -5.97
C VAL A 61 0.77 9.92 -6.14
N LEU A 62 1.93 10.07 -5.50
CA LEU A 62 2.98 9.05 -5.51
C LEU A 62 2.51 7.73 -4.87
N PHE A 63 1.72 7.76 -3.78
CA PHE A 63 1.10 6.55 -3.23
C PHE A 63 0.18 5.86 -4.24
N VAL A 64 -0.63 6.63 -4.95
CA VAL A 64 -1.53 6.10 -5.98
C VAL A 64 -0.74 5.46 -7.13
N LEU A 65 0.23 6.19 -7.66
CA LEU A 65 1.09 5.69 -8.75
C LEU A 65 1.88 4.45 -8.34
N TYR A 66 2.51 4.50 -7.18
CA TYR A 66 3.25 3.36 -6.63
C TYR A 66 2.36 2.14 -6.46
N GLY A 67 1.23 2.31 -5.80
CA GLY A 67 0.34 1.20 -5.48
C GLY A 67 -0.27 0.55 -6.73
N PHE A 68 -0.73 1.32 -7.71
CA PHE A 68 -1.24 0.78 -8.97
C PHE A 68 -0.13 0.15 -9.82
N ARG A 69 1.04 0.76 -9.87
CA ARG A 69 2.17 0.19 -10.59
C ARG A 69 2.58 -1.15 -9.99
N LEU A 70 2.78 -1.22 -8.67
CA LEU A 70 3.19 -2.44 -7.98
C LEU A 70 2.09 -3.51 -8.04
N GLY A 71 0.86 -3.15 -7.67
CA GLY A 71 -0.28 -4.06 -7.71
C GLY A 71 -0.57 -4.58 -9.12
N GLY A 72 -0.49 -3.70 -10.12
CA GLY A 72 -0.68 -4.05 -11.53
C GLY A 72 0.42 -4.98 -12.05
N TYR A 73 1.69 -4.71 -11.74
CA TYR A 73 2.81 -5.56 -12.11
C TYR A 73 2.70 -6.96 -11.47
N LEU A 74 2.39 -7.03 -10.19
CA LEU A 74 2.23 -8.30 -9.49
C LEU A 74 1.04 -9.10 -10.03
N LEU A 75 -0.07 -8.45 -10.32
CA LEU A 75 -1.24 -9.08 -10.95
C LEU A 75 -0.89 -9.62 -12.35
N TYR A 76 -0.23 -8.80 -13.18
CA TYR A 76 0.22 -9.21 -14.51
C TYR A 76 1.15 -10.43 -14.43
N ARG A 77 2.14 -10.42 -13.52
CA ARG A 77 3.05 -11.53 -13.32
C ARG A 77 2.32 -12.81 -12.88
N GLU A 78 1.34 -12.69 -12.01
CA GLU A 78 0.57 -13.84 -11.54
C GLU A 78 -0.33 -14.44 -12.62
N VAL A 79 -0.93 -13.61 -13.45
CA VAL A 79 -1.80 -14.08 -14.53
C VAL A 79 -1.01 -14.67 -15.69
N LYS A 80 0.12 -14.04 -16.06
CA LYS A 80 0.84 -14.37 -17.31
C LYS A 80 2.02 -15.32 -17.12
N SER A 81 2.64 -15.37 -15.94
CA SER A 81 3.84 -16.19 -15.72
C SER A 81 3.49 -17.59 -15.21
N SER A 82 3.43 -18.58 -16.12
CA SER A 82 3.27 -20.00 -15.78
C SER A 82 4.41 -20.52 -14.89
N ALA A 83 5.66 -20.07 -15.14
CA ALA A 83 6.82 -20.44 -14.34
C ALA A 83 6.72 -19.91 -12.89
N TYR A 84 6.23 -18.69 -12.70
CA TYR A 84 5.99 -18.11 -11.38
C TYR A 84 4.91 -18.90 -10.63
N ASN A 85 3.80 -19.21 -11.29
CA ASN A 85 2.70 -19.99 -10.71
C ASN A 85 3.13 -21.40 -10.33
N SER A 86 3.99 -22.05 -11.13
CA SER A 86 4.54 -23.37 -10.82
C SER A 86 5.44 -23.35 -9.59
N LYS A 87 6.37 -22.40 -9.50
CA LYS A 87 7.24 -22.22 -8.31
C LYS A 87 6.42 -21.89 -7.06
N MET A 88 5.41 -21.02 -7.16
CA MET A 88 4.56 -20.67 -6.03
C MET A 88 3.75 -21.86 -5.51
N LYS A 89 3.35 -22.78 -6.37
CA LYS A 89 2.65 -24.01 -5.96
C LYS A 89 3.55 -25.03 -5.26
N THR A 90 4.84 -25.08 -5.65
CA THR A 90 5.79 -26.05 -5.10
C THR A 90 6.49 -25.54 -3.85
N GLU A 91 6.89 -24.26 -3.80
CA GLU A 91 7.68 -23.69 -2.71
C GLU A 91 6.82 -23.05 -1.61
N ILE A 92 5.66 -22.50 -1.97
CA ILE A 92 4.75 -21.89 -1.02
C ILE A 92 3.49 -22.77 -0.97
N LYS A 93 3.36 -23.56 0.09
CA LYS A 93 2.09 -24.25 0.37
C LYS A 93 0.98 -23.21 0.31
N ASP A 94 -0.01 -23.43 -0.51
CA ASP A 94 -1.12 -22.52 -0.88
C ASP A 94 -1.98 -21.97 0.31
N GLY A 95 -1.41 -21.91 1.51
CA GLY A 95 -2.11 -21.48 2.72
C GLY A 95 -3.33 -22.34 3.08
N LYS A 96 -3.57 -23.43 2.35
CA LYS A 96 -4.70 -24.36 2.60
C LYS A 96 -4.57 -25.06 3.94
N SER A 97 -3.33 -25.24 4.42
CA SER A 97 -3.04 -25.82 5.73
C SER A 97 -3.08 -24.81 6.88
N MET A 98 -3.24 -23.50 6.58
CA MET A 98 -3.29 -22.47 7.62
C MET A 98 -4.68 -22.39 8.24
N THR A 99 -4.71 -22.40 9.58
CA THR A 99 -5.93 -22.16 10.35
C THR A 99 -6.48 -20.76 10.04
N PHE A 100 -7.80 -20.64 10.04
CA PHE A 100 -8.47 -19.35 9.78
C PHE A 100 -7.97 -18.23 10.71
N GLY A 101 -7.73 -18.53 11.99
CA GLY A 101 -7.18 -17.58 12.95
C GLY A 101 -5.81 -17.03 12.55
N VAL A 102 -4.92 -17.87 12.01
CA VAL A 102 -3.61 -17.43 11.49
C VAL A 102 -3.76 -16.50 10.30
N LYS A 103 -4.70 -16.80 9.39
CA LYS A 103 -4.99 -15.91 8.24
C LYS A 103 -5.51 -14.55 8.70
N CYS A 104 -6.40 -14.52 9.69
CA CYS A 104 -6.89 -13.28 10.27
C CYS A 104 -5.78 -12.47 10.96
N ALA A 105 -4.88 -13.14 11.69
CA ALA A 105 -3.74 -12.48 12.33
C ALA A 105 -2.82 -11.83 11.28
N ILE A 106 -2.47 -12.54 10.22
CA ILE A 106 -1.66 -12.02 9.10
C ILE A 106 -2.39 -10.84 8.44
N TRP A 107 -3.67 -10.97 8.15
CA TRP A 107 -4.48 -9.94 7.53
C TRP A 107 -4.48 -8.63 8.33
N VAL A 108 -4.77 -8.72 9.63
CA VAL A 108 -4.79 -7.54 10.52
C VAL A 108 -3.39 -6.91 10.62
N THR A 109 -2.34 -7.73 10.79
CA THR A 109 -0.97 -7.25 10.86
C THR A 109 -0.56 -6.52 9.58
N CYS A 110 -0.85 -7.09 8.40
CA CYS A 110 -0.58 -6.46 7.13
C CYS A 110 -1.33 -5.14 6.96
N ALA A 111 -2.63 -5.10 7.29
CA ALA A 111 -3.43 -3.88 7.18
C ALA A 111 -2.89 -2.77 8.10
N LEU A 112 -2.48 -3.11 9.33
CA LEU A 112 -1.85 -2.14 10.24
C LEU A 112 -0.52 -1.63 9.70
N LEU A 113 0.31 -2.49 9.13
CA LEU A 113 1.58 -2.07 8.49
C LEU A 113 1.32 -1.08 7.34
N TYR A 114 0.31 -1.33 6.50
CA TYR A 114 -0.04 -0.42 5.39
C TYR A 114 -0.55 0.93 5.90
N ALA A 115 -1.38 0.93 6.93
CA ALA A 115 -1.82 2.16 7.58
C ALA A 115 -0.65 2.92 8.21
N LEU A 116 0.27 2.23 8.89
CA LEU A 116 1.45 2.85 9.49
C LEU A 116 2.37 3.48 8.45
N GLN A 117 2.54 2.83 7.30
CA GLN A 117 3.41 3.33 6.23
C GLN A 117 2.94 4.68 5.66
N VAL A 118 1.64 4.93 5.60
CA VAL A 118 1.09 6.21 5.11
C VAL A 118 0.93 7.25 6.22
N THR A 119 1.12 6.86 7.48
CA THR A 119 0.93 7.73 8.66
C THR A 119 1.67 9.05 8.59
N PRO A 120 2.93 9.16 8.12
CA PRO A 120 3.62 10.44 8.04
C PRO A 120 2.88 11.48 7.18
N VAL A 121 2.38 11.07 6.01
CA VAL A 121 1.62 11.96 5.11
C VAL A 121 0.23 12.25 5.68
N PHE A 122 -0.44 11.21 6.18
CA PHE A 122 -1.74 11.35 6.85
C PHE A 122 -1.68 12.32 8.02
N TYR A 123 -0.63 12.25 8.84
CA TYR A 123 -0.47 13.12 10.01
C TYR A 123 -0.27 14.57 9.61
N ARG A 124 0.48 14.83 8.54
CA ARG A 124 0.65 16.18 7.98
C ARG A 124 -0.67 16.75 7.48
N LEU A 125 -1.46 15.94 6.78
CA LEU A 125 -2.80 16.35 6.30
C LEU A 125 -3.77 16.64 7.45
N ALA A 126 -3.76 15.81 8.47
CA ALA A 126 -4.67 15.93 9.61
C ALA A 126 -4.36 17.14 10.51
N ASN A 127 -3.12 17.62 10.50
CA ASN A 127 -2.66 18.78 11.28
C ASN A 127 -2.45 20.03 10.41
N ASP A 128 -2.93 20.06 9.17
CA ASP A 128 -2.78 21.18 8.23
C ASP A 128 -1.32 21.66 8.10
N ALA A 129 -0.37 20.70 8.14
CA ALA A 129 1.05 21.02 8.07
C ALA A 129 1.42 21.45 6.65
N GLY A 130 2.03 22.64 6.54
CA GLY A 130 2.50 23.18 5.27
C GLY A 130 3.61 22.35 4.62
N THR A 131 3.93 22.68 3.37
CA THR A 131 5.08 22.08 2.68
C THR A 131 6.36 22.65 3.26
N ASP A 132 7.12 21.83 3.97
CA ASP A 132 8.45 22.14 4.51
C ASP A 132 9.55 21.33 3.82
N ALA A 133 10.80 21.60 4.16
CA ALA A 133 11.96 20.90 3.60
C ALA A 133 11.87 19.38 3.81
N TRP A 134 11.38 18.90 4.95
CA TRP A 134 11.23 17.48 5.25
C TRP A 134 10.17 16.80 4.35
N CYS A 135 9.09 17.51 4.04
CA CYS A 135 8.08 17.02 3.11
C CYS A 135 8.66 16.86 1.70
N ILE A 136 9.46 17.82 1.25
CA ILE A 136 10.12 17.79 -0.06
C ILE A 136 11.14 16.65 -0.12
N VAL A 137 11.99 16.52 0.88
CA VAL A 137 12.99 15.44 0.97
C VAL A 137 12.29 14.08 0.96
N GLY A 138 11.21 13.90 1.74
CA GLY A 138 10.42 12.69 1.76
C GLY A 138 9.81 12.35 0.39
N ALA A 139 9.25 13.33 -0.30
CA ALA A 139 8.69 13.15 -1.64
C ALA A 139 9.76 12.75 -2.67
N VAL A 140 10.95 13.36 -2.61
CA VAL A 140 12.08 13.02 -3.48
C VAL A 140 12.57 11.60 -3.23
N ILE A 141 12.75 11.19 -1.97
CA ILE A 141 13.16 9.83 -1.61
C ILE A 141 12.11 8.82 -2.11
N MET A 142 10.83 9.12 -1.94
CA MET A 142 9.73 8.25 -2.38
C MET A 142 9.70 8.13 -3.91
N LEU A 143 9.88 9.24 -4.64
CA LEU A 143 9.98 9.21 -6.10
C LEU A 143 11.17 8.38 -6.58
N PHE A 144 12.33 8.57 -5.95
CA PHE A 144 13.53 7.79 -6.25
C PHE A 144 13.30 6.30 -6.01
N GLY A 145 12.66 5.93 -4.89
CA GLY A 145 12.28 4.54 -4.58
C GLY A 145 11.38 3.92 -5.64
N VAL A 146 10.35 4.65 -6.09
CA VAL A 146 9.44 4.20 -7.16
C VAL A 146 10.18 3.99 -8.48
N CYS A 147 11.08 4.90 -8.86
CA CYS A 147 11.87 4.77 -10.07
C CYS A 147 12.83 3.58 -9.99
N PHE A 148 13.52 3.42 -8.86
CA PHE A 148 14.50 2.35 -8.66
C PHE A 148 13.84 0.97 -8.68
N GLU A 149 12.72 0.82 -7.98
CA GLU A 149 11.95 -0.42 -7.99
C GLU A 149 11.38 -0.73 -9.39
N SER A 150 10.95 0.32 -10.12
CA SER A 150 10.47 0.16 -11.50
C SER A 150 11.57 -0.34 -12.43
N ALA A 151 12.77 0.19 -12.32
CA ALA A 151 13.93 -0.26 -13.08
C ALA A 151 14.30 -1.72 -12.77
N ALA A 152 14.27 -2.09 -11.47
CA ALA A 152 14.54 -3.47 -11.04
C ALA A 152 13.52 -4.48 -11.58
N ASP A 153 12.24 -4.10 -11.66
CA ASP A 153 11.19 -4.98 -12.18
C ASP A 153 11.26 -5.18 -13.70
N ILE A 154 11.77 -4.20 -14.44
CA ILE A 154 11.99 -4.32 -15.90
C ILE A 154 13.15 -5.29 -16.21
N GLN A 155 14.12 -5.42 -15.29
CA GLN A 155 15.28 -6.29 -15.48
C GLN A 155 15.00 -7.78 -15.15
N LYS A 156 13.84 -8.10 -14.61
CA LYS A 156 13.42 -9.47 -14.28
C LYS A 156 12.63 -10.12 -15.40
#